data_c4217d8019d33e41ee1d71b3570c4b0f
#
_entry.id   c4217d8019d33e41ee1d71b3570c4b0f
#
_cell.length_a   1.000
_cell.length_b   1.000
_cell.length_c   1.000
_cell.angle_alpha   90.00
_cell.angle_beta   90.00
_cell.angle_gamma   90.00
#
_symmetry.space_group_name_H-M   'P 1'
#
loop_
_entity.id
_entity.type
_entity.pdbx_description
1 polymer ?
#
loop_
_entity_poly.entity_id
_entity_poly.type
_entity_poly.pdbx_seq_one_letter_code
_entity_poly.pdbx_strand_id
1 'polypeptide(L)'
;MRKMQITPHAIALAAAMAAAGPAAAFEPVEFGPGIKFESRVNFTYTLGQRIKDQDALLARTVGINDGNNNFDKGALTANRLSALLDAKLSYGQSGFVYSGSIFYDNAYQTINGNNPGNGLPGAGFNPNGLNKAPLFNEFTSQAEYYQGGYPRNLDVYAYTSFDIGESRATVRLGRHVVNWGEALFFPSMGLAQGPADGTKVGIPGTETKDQLLPEGQISAAIEVTPRWTLLAQLQYEFHKTFAPSAGSYLSTSDAVGQGAICLGPWTKLPAVGGFGGFTGCSFGVRQADTSPDNFGQWGIGTRYRVTDETEVGLYYLNYKDRTPLPVVNLFTPGVPTPFPGVAQIGNGSYSVTYFDDVHLLGATYSTTLGIATVTGELSYKDNAPVLVNALLPAGKGFAEVAGVPSRGHITQLNIGTFINAGNTPIARQTQLLAEISTVYVGEIEKVQVPYNPAPAFFPYSNRRSFDTHTAIAGNVTAVLGYPGVFEGWDLTVPLSFSMQFLGRTITGGVGGEGDMRYSVGATMVYGGNLSLGL
;
A
#
# COMPACT_ATOMS: atom_id res chain seq x y z
N MET A 1 7.54 -20.48 17.83
CA MET A 1 7.81 -19.14 18.38
C MET A 1 6.92 -18.95 19.60
N ARG A 2 7.48 -18.53 20.76
CA ARG A 2 6.69 -18.33 21.98
C ARG A 2 5.69 -17.21 21.74
N LYS A 3 4.38 -17.47 21.93
CA LYS A 3 3.33 -16.43 22.01
C LYS A 3 3.76 -15.44 23.09
N MET A 4 4.00 -14.20 22.71
CA MET A 4 4.26 -13.13 23.67
C MET A 4 2.90 -12.79 24.32
N GLN A 5 2.63 -13.39 25.45
CA GLN A 5 1.45 -13.03 26.27
C GLN A 5 1.73 -11.65 26.89
N ILE A 6 1.14 -10.62 26.32
CA ILE A 6 1.14 -9.30 26.94
C ILE A 6 0.15 -9.33 28.10
N THR A 7 0.68 -9.21 29.30
CA THR A 7 -0.12 -9.23 30.53
C THR A 7 -1.00 -7.98 30.61
N PRO A 8 -2.14 -8.01 31.38
CA PRO A 8 -2.99 -6.84 31.62
C PRO A 8 -2.21 -5.61 32.12
N HIS A 9 -1.07 -5.82 32.76
CA HIS A 9 -0.17 -4.75 33.22
C HIS A 9 0.50 -3.97 32.06
N ALA A 10 0.76 -4.63 30.92
CA ALA A 10 1.31 -3.94 29.75
C ALA A 10 0.25 -3.05 29.07
N ILE A 11 -1.02 -3.49 29.10
CA ILE A 11 -2.18 -2.67 28.64
C ILE A 11 -2.41 -1.50 29.58
N ALA A 12 -2.30 -1.70 30.90
CA ALA A 12 -2.42 -0.63 31.90
C ALA A 12 -1.26 0.38 31.79
N LEU A 13 -0.03 -0.10 31.49
CA LEU A 13 1.13 0.78 31.26
C LEU A 13 1.00 1.56 29.95
N ALA A 14 0.47 0.94 28.89
CA ALA A 14 0.17 1.60 27.63
C ALA A 14 -0.96 2.64 27.76
N ALA A 15 -2.01 2.33 28.54
CA ALA A 15 -3.08 3.27 28.88
C ALA A 15 -2.58 4.42 29.79
N ALA A 16 -1.66 4.13 30.71
CA ALA A 16 -1.02 5.16 31.53
C ALA A 16 -0.08 6.04 30.71
N MET A 17 0.62 5.49 29.71
CA MET A 17 1.43 6.29 28.78
C MET A 17 0.58 7.07 27.79
N ALA A 18 -0.58 6.57 27.36
CA ALA A 18 -1.54 7.32 26.55
C ALA A 18 -2.23 8.44 27.35
N ALA A 19 -2.40 8.27 28.67
CA ALA A 19 -2.86 9.32 29.59
C ALA A 19 -1.75 10.32 29.95
N ALA A 20 -0.48 10.00 29.70
CA ALA A 20 0.67 10.79 30.12
C ALA A 20 1.17 11.82 29.09
N GLY A 21 0.43 12.02 27.99
CA GLY A 21 0.69 13.21 27.18
C GLY A 21 0.95 12.98 25.70
N PRO A 22 0.88 14.08 25.00
CA PRO A 22 0.88 14.27 23.58
C PRO A 22 2.24 13.97 22.95
N ALA A 23 2.32 14.15 21.64
CA ALA A 23 3.59 14.16 20.91
C ALA A 23 4.63 14.98 21.66
N ALA A 24 5.54 14.31 22.37
CA ALA A 24 6.60 14.99 23.07
C ALA A 24 7.74 15.26 22.06
N ALA A 25 7.78 16.46 21.49
CA ALA A 25 9.01 16.99 20.95
C ALA A 25 9.91 17.36 22.15
N PHE A 26 11.02 16.68 22.29
CA PHE A 26 12.00 17.05 23.30
C PHE A 26 12.72 18.31 22.83
N GLU A 27 13.02 19.22 23.77
CA GLU A 27 13.85 20.37 23.43
C GLU A 27 15.18 19.87 22.82
N PRO A 28 15.67 20.54 21.77
CA PRO A 28 16.95 20.18 21.17
C PRO A 28 18.08 20.20 22.20
N VAL A 29 18.83 19.12 22.30
CA VAL A 29 19.98 19.01 23.22
C VAL A 29 21.27 19.24 22.45
N GLU A 30 22.10 20.17 22.94
CA GLU A 30 23.44 20.39 22.41
C GLU A 30 24.46 19.60 23.24
N PHE A 31 25.18 18.65 22.61
CA PHE A 31 26.21 17.82 23.25
C PHE A 31 27.63 18.39 23.15
N GLY A 32 27.77 19.66 22.74
CA GLY A 32 29.04 20.37 22.55
C GLY A 32 28.98 21.30 21.35
N PRO A 33 30.09 21.97 20.98
CA PRO A 33 30.08 22.94 19.90
C PRO A 33 29.61 22.34 18.58
N GLY A 34 28.39 22.71 18.13
CA GLY A 34 27.84 22.36 16.85
C GLY A 34 27.20 20.95 16.74
N ILE A 35 27.12 20.15 17.84
CA ILE A 35 26.42 18.86 17.86
C ILE A 35 25.05 19.07 18.47
N LYS A 36 24.00 18.90 17.64
CA LYS A 36 22.61 19.07 18.04
C LYS A 36 21.83 17.77 17.86
N PHE A 37 21.12 17.36 18.91
CA PHE A 37 20.21 16.22 18.88
C PHE A 37 18.77 16.71 19.03
N GLU A 38 17.91 16.24 18.11
CA GLU A 38 16.48 16.51 18.08
C GLU A 38 15.74 15.18 18.09
N SER A 39 14.69 15.08 18.88
CA SER A 39 13.85 13.87 18.86
C SER A 39 12.39 14.20 19.12
N ARG A 40 11.51 13.36 18.57
CA ARG A 40 10.07 13.44 18.72
C ARG A 40 9.49 12.03 18.84
N VAL A 41 8.56 11.84 19.75
CA VAL A 41 7.79 10.60 19.87
C VAL A 41 6.31 10.94 19.76
N ASN A 42 5.63 10.29 18.84
CA ASN A 42 4.17 10.37 18.69
C ASN A 42 3.54 9.06 19.18
N PHE A 43 2.61 9.16 20.12
CA PHE A 43 1.74 8.05 20.52
C PHE A 43 0.36 8.25 19.93
N THR A 44 -0.18 7.18 19.31
CA THR A 44 -1.50 7.21 18.72
C THR A 44 -2.31 6.00 19.21
N TYR A 45 -3.50 6.25 19.74
CA TYR A 45 -4.47 5.20 20.01
C TYR A 45 -5.63 5.34 19.00
N THR A 46 -5.94 4.23 18.33
CA THR A 46 -7.01 4.18 17.33
C THR A 46 -8.03 3.13 17.70
N LEU A 47 -9.30 3.53 17.78
CA LEU A 47 -10.43 2.63 17.93
C LEU A 47 -11.29 2.73 16.67
N GLY A 48 -11.45 1.62 15.97
CA GLY A 48 -12.29 1.51 14.78
C GLY A 48 -13.39 0.48 14.99
N GLN A 49 -14.61 0.77 14.53
CA GLN A 49 -15.74 -0.14 14.65
C GLN A 49 -16.52 -0.20 13.33
N ARG A 50 -16.93 -1.38 12.93
CA ARG A 50 -17.84 -1.58 11.80
C ARG A 50 -19.27 -1.21 12.19
N ILE A 51 -19.83 -0.19 11.54
CA ILE A 51 -21.19 0.30 11.84
C ILE A 51 -22.26 -0.27 10.91
N LYS A 52 -21.88 -0.85 9.76
CA LYS A 52 -22.81 -1.45 8.79
C LYS A 52 -22.70 -2.97 8.83
N ASP A 53 -23.81 -3.62 8.46
CA ASP A 53 -23.82 -5.05 8.21
C ASP A 53 -22.85 -5.42 7.06
N GLN A 54 -22.48 -6.69 6.99
CA GLN A 54 -21.65 -7.23 5.92
C GLN A 54 -22.34 -7.06 4.57
N ASP A 55 -21.57 -6.64 3.55
CA ASP A 55 -22.11 -6.58 2.19
C ASP A 55 -22.34 -7.98 1.65
N ALA A 56 -23.58 -8.26 1.23
CA ALA A 56 -23.99 -9.60 0.80
C ALA A 56 -23.31 -10.04 -0.52
N LEU A 57 -22.92 -9.10 -1.39
CA LEU A 57 -22.19 -9.40 -2.61
C LEU A 57 -20.74 -9.75 -2.29
N LEU A 58 -20.08 -8.91 -1.49
CA LEU A 58 -18.70 -9.17 -1.04
C LEU A 58 -18.62 -10.46 -0.25
N ALA A 59 -19.58 -10.75 0.64
CA ALA A 59 -19.60 -11.97 1.45
C ALA A 59 -19.60 -13.26 0.60
N ARG A 60 -20.10 -13.19 -0.63
CA ARG A 60 -20.20 -14.34 -1.56
C ARG A 60 -19.12 -14.34 -2.64
N THR A 61 -18.35 -13.26 -2.76
CA THR A 61 -17.33 -13.13 -3.82
C THR A 61 -16.04 -13.77 -3.35
N VAL A 62 -15.85 -15.01 -3.74
CA VAL A 62 -14.66 -15.82 -3.42
C VAL A 62 -13.39 -15.12 -3.91
N GLY A 63 -12.37 -15.04 -3.07
CA GLY A 63 -11.09 -14.43 -3.37
C GLY A 63 -10.91 -13.00 -2.87
N ILE A 64 -12.00 -12.37 -2.35
CA ILE A 64 -11.98 -11.03 -1.77
C ILE A 64 -12.89 -10.89 -0.54
N ASN A 65 -13.44 -12.00 -0.03
CA ASN A 65 -14.52 -11.97 0.95
C ASN A 65 -14.07 -12.12 2.41
N ASP A 66 -12.87 -12.59 2.68
CA ASP A 66 -12.42 -12.86 4.05
C ASP A 66 -12.42 -11.59 4.92
N GLY A 67 -11.92 -10.47 4.39
CA GLY A 67 -11.91 -9.20 5.11
C GLY A 67 -13.30 -8.67 5.44
N ASN A 68 -14.31 -8.94 4.59
CA ASN A 68 -15.69 -8.60 4.87
C ASN A 68 -16.32 -9.55 5.91
N ASN A 69 -16.01 -10.85 5.81
CA ASN A 69 -16.65 -11.89 6.61
C ASN A 69 -16.08 -12.02 8.02
N ASN A 70 -14.83 -11.58 8.22
CA ASN A 70 -14.18 -11.63 9.54
C ASN A 70 -14.69 -10.60 10.53
N PHE A 71 -15.39 -9.56 10.07
CA PHE A 71 -15.86 -8.45 10.91
C PHE A 71 -17.36 -8.28 10.78
N ASP A 72 -18.09 -8.68 11.81
CA ASP A 72 -19.53 -8.44 11.93
C ASP A 72 -19.83 -6.96 12.21
N LYS A 73 -21.07 -6.55 12.06
CA LYS A 73 -21.53 -5.25 12.55
C LYS A 73 -21.28 -5.13 14.05
N GLY A 74 -20.66 -4.04 14.46
CA GLY A 74 -20.24 -3.80 15.83
C GLY A 74 -18.86 -4.37 16.18
N ALA A 75 -18.25 -5.19 15.33
CA ALA A 75 -16.90 -5.69 15.55
C ALA A 75 -15.86 -4.55 15.49
N LEU A 76 -14.82 -4.66 16.30
CA LEU A 76 -13.69 -3.74 16.25
C LEU A 76 -12.83 -4.05 15.02
N THR A 77 -12.66 -3.07 14.17
CA THR A 77 -11.79 -3.12 12.98
C THR A 77 -10.38 -2.64 13.28
N ALA A 78 -10.21 -1.90 14.37
CA ALA A 78 -8.95 -1.48 14.97
C ALA A 78 -9.15 -1.30 16.48
N ASN A 79 -8.18 -1.73 17.25
CA ASN A 79 -8.02 -1.43 18.68
C ASN A 79 -6.52 -1.35 18.92
N ARG A 80 -5.93 -0.24 18.44
CA ARG A 80 -4.52 -0.12 18.13
C ARG A 80 -3.85 0.98 18.93
N LEU A 81 -2.75 0.63 19.59
CA LEU A 81 -1.79 1.58 20.13
C LEU A 81 -0.54 1.55 19.26
N SER A 82 -0.07 2.71 18.86
CA SER A 82 1.17 2.86 18.07
C SER A 82 2.06 3.95 18.64
N ALA A 83 3.35 3.82 18.39
CA ALA A 83 4.36 4.84 18.68
C ALA A 83 5.27 5.01 17.46
N LEU A 84 5.57 6.26 17.12
CA LEU A 84 6.51 6.64 16.08
C LEU A 84 7.57 7.52 16.71
N LEU A 85 8.83 7.09 16.59
CA LEU A 85 10.01 7.82 17.03
C LEU A 85 10.72 8.44 15.82
N ASP A 86 11.03 9.72 15.91
CA ASP A 86 11.97 10.43 15.04
C ASP A 86 13.15 10.95 15.86
N ALA A 87 14.36 10.76 15.36
CA ALA A 87 15.57 11.26 15.97
C ALA A 87 16.54 11.78 14.89
N LYS A 88 17.19 12.90 15.17
CA LYS A 88 18.18 13.52 14.29
C LYS A 88 19.36 14.01 15.08
N LEU A 89 20.54 13.56 14.70
CA LEU A 89 21.81 14.07 15.18
C LEU A 89 22.46 14.89 14.06
N SER A 90 22.81 16.15 14.31
CA SER A 90 23.44 17.03 13.32
C SER A 90 24.75 17.60 13.83
N TYR A 91 25.71 17.72 12.92
CA TYR A 91 27.00 18.41 13.13
C TYR A 91 27.36 19.17 11.88
N GLY A 92 27.34 20.51 11.98
CA GLY A 92 27.54 21.37 10.82
C GLY A 92 26.56 21.06 9.69
N GLN A 93 27.10 20.72 8.52
CA GLN A 93 26.29 20.35 7.33
C GLN A 93 26.05 18.84 7.21
N SER A 94 26.46 18.04 8.18
CA SER A 94 26.30 16.58 8.20
C SER A 94 25.39 16.14 9.33
N GLY A 95 24.83 14.94 9.22
CA GLY A 95 24.05 14.37 10.29
C GLY A 95 23.61 12.95 10.03
N PHE A 96 22.91 12.43 11.02
CA PHE A 96 22.32 11.11 11.01
C PHE A 96 20.83 11.21 11.40
N VAL A 97 19.98 10.50 10.68
CA VAL A 97 18.54 10.44 10.93
C VAL A 97 18.16 9.00 11.23
N TYR A 98 17.39 8.82 12.28
CA TYR A 98 16.74 7.57 12.64
C TYR A 98 15.26 7.80 12.84
N SER A 99 14.42 6.90 12.31
CA SER A 99 13.03 6.79 12.70
C SER A 99 12.60 5.34 12.76
N GLY A 100 11.65 5.07 13.64
CA GLY A 100 11.10 3.74 13.82
C GLY A 100 9.69 3.79 14.37
N SER A 101 8.90 2.78 14.04
CA SER A 101 7.53 2.63 14.56
C SER A 101 7.33 1.27 15.23
N ILE A 102 6.39 1.25 16.17
CA ILE A 102 5.89 0.04 16.81
C ILE A 102 4.39 0.18 17.01
N PHE A 103 3.66 -0.89 16.85
CA PHE A 103 2.24 -0.90 17.17
C PHE A 103 1.78 -2.25 17.71
N TYR A 104 0.64 -2.22 18.36
CA TYR A 104 -0.11 -3.41 18.78
C TYR A 104 -1.59 -3.16 18.55
N ASP A 105 -2.25 -4.07 17.84
CA ASP A 105 -3.68 -3.99 17.51
C ASP A 105 -4.40 -5.26 18.01
N ASN A 106 -5.19 -5.10 19.06
CA ASN A 106 -5.90 -6.22 19.69
C ASN A 106 -7.02 -6.78 18.79
N ALA A 107 -7.52 -6.02 17.81
CA ALA A 107 -8.57 -6.50 16.89
C ALA A 107 -8.11 -7.71 16.06
N TYR A 108 -6.80 -7.87 15.86
CA TYR A 108 -6.20 -8.98 15.11
C TYR A 108 -5.56 -10.06 16.00
N GLN A 109 -5.69 -9.96 17.31
CA GLN A 109 -5.16 -10.93 18.28
C GLN A 109 -6.27 -11.79 18.92
N THR A 110 -7.51 -11.56 18.50
CA THR A 110 -8.70 -12.24 19.05
C THR A 110 -9.41 -13.04 17.94
N ILE A 111 -10.35 -13.87 18.37
CA ILE A 111 -11.28 -14.58 17.48
C ILE A 111 -12.10 -13.54 16.69
N ASN A 112 -12.21 -13.71 15.39
CA ASN A 112 -13.02 -12.88 14.51
C ASN A 112 -14.44 -13.43 14.33
N GLY A 113 -15.32 -12.65 13.67
CA GLY A 113 -16.73 -12.96 13.48
C GLY A 113 -17.03 -13.97 12.36
N ASN A 114 -16.01 -14.50 11.67
CA ASN A 114 -16.25 -15.42 10.55
C ASN A 114 -16.99 -16.68 10.99
N ASN A 115 -18.10 -16.97 10.32
CA ASN A 115 -18.95 -18.09 10.61
C ASN A 115 -19.02 -19.06 9.41
N PRO A 116 -18.56 -20.32 9.56
CA PRO A 116 -18.65 -21.33 8.50
C PRO A 116 -20.07 -21.63 8.03
N GLY A 117 -21.08 -21.34 8.86
CA GLY A 117 -22.49 -21.49 8.48
C GLY A 117 -22.99 -20.48 7.45
N ASN A 118 -22.24 -19.39 7.21
CA ASN A 118 -22.56 -18.40 6.17
C ASN A 118 -22.18 -18.87 4.75
N GLY A 119 -21.63 -20.09 4.61
CA GLY A 119 -21.33 -20.70 3.34
C GLY A 119 -22.57 -20.96 2.48
N LEU A 120 -22.37 -21.18 1.19
CA LEU A 120 -23.45 -21.55 0.26
C LEU A 120 -24.09 -22.87 0.71
N PRO A 121 -25.41 -22.90 1.04
CA PRO A 121 -26.07 -24.13 1.44
C PRO A 121 -25.91 -25.19 0.36
N GLY A 122 -25.45 -26.38 0.74
CA GLY A 122 -25.35 -27.55 -0.15
C GLY A 122 -24.08 -27.61 -1.01
N ALA A 123 -23.19 -26.64 -0.97
CA ALA A 123 -21.99 -26.66 -1.81
C ALA A 123 -20.84 -27.53 -1.27
N GLY A 124 -20.92 -28.00 -0.04
CA GLY A 124 -19.87 -28.84 0.56
C GLY A 124 -18.52 -28.14 0.80
N PHE A 125 -18.42 -26.86 0.51
CA PHE A 125 -17.25 -26.03 0.78
C PHE A 125 -17.63 -24.77 1.53
N ASN A 126 -16.70 -24.27 2.32
CA ASN A 126 -16.85 -23.04 3.06
C ASN A 126 -16.17 -21.89 2.29
N PRO A 127 -16.94 -20.98 1.66
CA PRO A 127 -16.36 -19.86 0.96
C PRO A 127 -15.63 -18.86 1.89
N ASN A 128 -15.89 -18.95 3.20
CA ASN A 128 -15.27 -18.10 4.20
C ASN A 128 -13.94 -18.64 4.73
N GLY A 129 -13.48 -19.78 4.24
CA GLY A 129 -12.29 -20.46 4.73
C GLY A 129 -11.06 -20.31 3.87
N LEU A 130 -10.99 -19.28 3.03
CA LEU A 130 -9.96 -19.15 2.00
C LEU A 130 -8.54 -19.20 2.51
N ASN A 131 -8.29 -18.56 3.64
CA ASN A 131 -6.94 -18.41 4.17
C ASN A 131 -6.70 -19.24 5.42
N LYS A 132 -7.69 -19.94 5.92
CA LYS A 132 -7.69 -20.51 7.25
C LYS A 132 -8.13 -21.95 7.22
N ALA A 133 -7.23 -22.82 7.46
CA ALA A 133 -7.53 -24.19 7.72
C ALA A 133 -6.90 -24.55 9.06
N PRO A 134 -7.58 -25.22 9.96
CA PRO A 134 -8.99 -25.58 10.01
C PRO A 134 -9.91 -24.63 10.79
N LEU A 135 -9.36 -23.50 11.33
CA LEU A 135 -10.08 -22.60 12.22
C LEU A 135 -10.52 -21.34 11.45
N PHE A 136 -11.83 -21.21 11.21
CA PHE A 136 -12.40 -20.13 10.36
C PHE A 136 -12.37 -18.76 11.01
N ASN A 137 -12.39 -18.71 12.34
CA ASN A 137 -12.54 -17.51 13.13
C ASN A 137 -11.22 -17.03 13.76
N GLU A 138 -10.09 -17.55 13.32
CA GLU A 138 -8.75 -17.09 13.72
C GLU A 138 -8.04 -16.43 12.54
N PHE A 139 -7.18 -15.49 12.81
CA PHE A 139 -6.24 -14.96 11.82
C PHE A 139 -5.05 -15.91 11.68
N THR A 140 -4.43 -15.95 10.51
CA THR A 140 -3.17 -16.67 10.35
C THR A 140 -2.07 -15.96 11.14
N SER A 141 -1.05 -16.71 11.59
CA SER A 141 0.06 -16.13 12.37
C SER A 141 0.78 -14.97 11.66
N GLN A 142 0.79 -14.98 10.33
CA GLN A 142 1.34 -13.86 9.54
C GLN A 142 0.40 -12.66 9.54
N ALA A 143 -0.92 -12.85 9.43
CA ALA A 143 -1.88 -11.76 9.54
C ALA A 143 -1.88 -11.17 10.96
N GLU A 144 -1.83 -12.01 12.00
CA GLU A 144 -1.66 -11.57 13.39
C GLU A 144 -0.39 -10.73 13.58
N TYR A 145 0.72 -11.09 12.94
CA TYR A 145 1.97 -10.35 13.02
C TYR A 145 1.87 -9.00 12.30
N TYR A 146 1.50 -9.01 11.01
CA TYR A 146 1.52 -7.80 10.18
C TYR A 146 0.38 -6.82 10.44
N GLN A 147 -0.76 -7.28 10.94
CA GLN A 147 -1.89 -6.43 11.34
C GLN A 147 -1.98 -6.25 12.84
N GLY A 148 -1.58 -7.25 13.62
CA GLY A 148 -1.71 -7.24 15.06
C GLY A 148 -0.54 -6.60 15.81
N GLY A 149 0.67 -6.53 15.25
CA GLY A 149 1.73 -5.73 15.85
C GLY A 149 3.15 -6.23 15.63
N TYR A 150 4.02 -5.30 15.28
CA TYR A 150 5.47 -5.52 15.15
C TYR A 150 6.23 -4.18 15.16
N PRO A 151 7.52 -4.19 15.55
CA PRO A 151 8.40 -3.05 15.43
C PRO A 151 8.97 -2.96 14.00
N ARG A 152 9.19 -1.74 13.51
CA ARG A 152 9.83 -1.47 12.23
C ARG A 152 10.82 -0.31 12.34
N ASN A 153 12.02 -0.49 11.79
CA ASN A 153 12.90 0.62 11.47
C ASN A 153 12.39 1.26 10.16
N LEU A 154 12.28 2.57 10.16
CA LEU A 154 11.95 3.40 9.01
C LEU A 154 13.23 4.04 8.48
N ASP A 155 13.37 5.37 8.55
CA ASP A 155 14.57 6.03 8.11
C ASP A 155 15.78 5.66 8.98
N VAL A 156 16.88 5.30 8.33
CA VAL A 156 18.19 5.07 8.97
C VAL A 156 19.25 5.50 7.97
N TYR A 157 19.62 6.78 7.98
CA TYR A 157 20.58 7.30 7.02
C TYR A 157 21.47 8.40 7.56
N ALA A 158 22.66 8.50 6.99
CA ALA A 158 23.55 9.65 7.14
C ALA A 158 23.38 10.60 5.95
N TYR A 159 23.58 11.88 6.20
CA TYR A 159 23.61 12.89 5.14
C TYR A 159 24.77 13.86 5.34
N THR A 160 25.21 14.45 4.24
CA THR A 160 26.15 15.57 4.25
C THR A 160 25.87 16.50 3.09
N SER A 161 26.11 17.80 3.30
CA SER A 161 26.07 18.80 2.24
C SER A 161 27.45 19.45 2.14
N PHE A 162 27.88 19.75 0.93
CA PHE A 162 29.17 20.39 0.65
C PHE A 162 29.08 21.19 -0.64
N ASP A 163 29.94 22.17 -0.76
CA ASP A 163 29.99 23.03 -1.93
C ASP A 163 31.02 22.50 -2.95
N ILE A 164 30.65 22.52 -4.23
CA ILE A 164 31.49 22.16 -5.38
C ILE A 164 31.58 23.41 -6.26
N GLY A 165 32.55 24.25 -6.04
CA GLY A 165 32.62 25.59 -6.67
C GLY A 165 31.43 26.45 -6.23
N GLU A 166 30.59 26.87 -7.19
CA GLU A 166 29.36 27.64 -6.94
C GLU A 166 28.11 26.76 -6.70
N SER A 167 28.26 25.46 -6.88
CA SER A 167 27.17 24.48 -6.74
C SER A 167 27.17 23.90 -5.33
N ARG A 168 25.98 23.56 -4.82
CA ARG A 168 25.81 22.84 -3.56
C ARG A 168 25.33 21.42 -3.80
N ALA A 169 26.02 20.45 -3.24
CA ALA A 169 25.63 19.05 -3.29
C ALA A 169 25.16 18.56 -1.91
N THR A 170 24.08 17.80 -1.89
CA THR A 170 23.61 17.06 -0.72
C THR A 170 23.55 15.59 -1.08
N VAL A 171 24.21 14.75 -0.28
CA VAL A 171 24.24 13.30 -0.44
C VAL A 171 23.63 12.64 0.78
N ARG A 172 22.81 11.60 0.57
CA ARG A 172 22.26 10.74 1.62
C ARG A 172 22.66 9.30 1.35
N LEU A 173 23.00 8.57 2.42
CA LEU A 173 23.38 7.14 2.37
C LEU A 173 22.67 6.41 3.48
N GLY A 174 21.97 5.36 3.16
CA GLY A 174 21.20 4.52 4.09
C GLY A 174 19.75 4.37 3.67
N ARG A 175 18.91 3.89 4.57
CA ARG A 175 17.47 3.76 4.33
C ARG A 175 16.78 5.10 4.46
N HIS A 176 16.24 5.60 3.36
CA HIS A 176 15.47 6.84 3.31
C HIS A 176 14.47 6.82 2.14
N VAL A 177 13.45 7.67 2.22
CA VAL A 177 12.48 7.84 1.14
C VAL A 177 13.00 8.87 0.14
N VAL A 178 12.93 8.52 -1.15
CA VAL A 178 13.08 9.46 -2.28
C VAL A 178 11.75 9.49 -3.02
N ASN A 179 11.23 10.68 -3.26
CA ASN A 179 10.05 10.89 -4.08
C ASN A 179 10.26 12.10 -4.99
N TRP A 180 10.26 11.87 -6.30
CA TRP A 180 10.40 12.93 -7.30
C TRP A 180 9.07 13.32 -7.94
N GLY A 181 8.00 12.52 -7.68
CA GLY A 181 6.67 12.75 -8.21
C GLY A 181 5.92 13.88 -7.52
N GLU A 182 4.93 14.43 -8.21
CA GLU A 182 4.02 15.47 -7.74
C GLU A 182 2.61 14.96 -7.42
N ALA A 183 2.31 13.69 -7.74
CA ALA A 183 1.02 13.08 -7.47
C ALA A 183 0.80 12.83 -5.98
N LEU A 184 -0.37 13.20 -5.46
CA LEU A 184 -0.73 13.09 -4.06
C LEU A 184 -1.54 11.82 -3.76
N PHE A 185 -2.59 11.55 -4.56
CA PHE A 185 -3.53 10.46 -4.33
C PHE A 185 -3.30 9.25 -5.22
N PHE A 186 -2.72 9.45 -6.40
CA PHE A 186 -2.50 8.41 -7.40
C PHE A 186 -1.03 8.34 -7.85
N PRO A 187 -0.09 8.09 -6.92
CA PRO A 187 1.34 8.17 -7.22
C PRO A 187 1.76 7.15 -8.30
N SER A 188 2.59 7.59 -9.22
CA SER A 188 3.23 6.74 -10.24
C SER A 188 4.73 6.68 -10.04
N MET A 189 5.43 7.81 -10.12
CA MET A 189 6.88 7.86 -9.88
C MET A 189 7.25 7.54 -8.44
N GLY A 190 6.49 8.02 -7.47
CA GLY A 190 6.74 7.73 -6.05
C GLY A 190 6.71 6.24 -5.72
N LEU A 191 5.79 5.46 -6.33
CA LEU A 191 5.73 4.00 -6.16
C LEU A 191 6.89 3.27 -6.87
N ALA A 192 7.46 3.84 -7.93
CA ALA A 192 8.65 3.30 -8.58
C ALA A 192 9.91 3.49 -7.70
N GLN A 193 9.94 4.52 -6.85
CA GLN A 193 11.10 4.88 -6.04
C GLN A 193 11.14 4.23 -4.65
N GLY A 194 10.03 3.71 -4.15
CA GLY A 194 9.99 3.06 -2.83
C GLY A 194 8.74 2.20 -2.61
N PRO A 195 8.81 1.24 -1.67
CA PRO A 195 7.67 0.42 -1.30
C PRO A 195 6.68 1.20 -0.43
N ALA A 196 5.43 0.73 -0.42
CA ALA A 196 4.39 1.25 0.46
C ALA A 196 3.89 0.16 1.43
N ASP A 197 3.35 0.58 2.57
CA ASP A 197 2.70 -0.31 3.52
C ASP A 197 1.18 -0.20 3.44
N GLY A 198 0.58 -1.02 2.59
CA GLY A 198 -0.87 -1.10 2.46
C GLY A 198 -1.58 -1.65 3.71
N THR A 199 -0.85 -2.28 4.65
CA THR A 199 -1.44 -2.75 5.91
C THR A 199 -1.86 -1.61 6.84
N LYS A 200 -1.36 -0.40 6.57
CA LYS A 200 -1.60 0.80 7.37
C LYS A 200 -2.47 1.84 6.66
N VAL A 201 -2.72 1.64 5.37
CA VAL A 201 -3.60 2.54 4.59
C VAL A 201 -5.04 2.44 5.11
N GLY A 202 -5.67 3.59 5.32
CA GLY A 202 -7.05 3.68 5.82
C GLY A 202 -7.22 3.47 7.33
N ILE A 203 -6.13 3.32 8.10
CA ILE A 203 -6.16 3.31 9.56
C ILE A 203 -6.01 4.76 10.05
N PRO A 204 -7.00 5.33 10.75
CA PRO A 204 -6.93 6.69 11.25
C PRO A 204 -5.73 6.91 12.17
N GLY A 205 -5.11 8.07 12.07
CA GLY A 205 -3.95 8.44 12.87
C GLY A 205 -2.60 7.85 12.39
N THR A 206 -2.58 7.10 11.30
CA THR A 206 -1.33 6.63 10.70
C THR A 206 -0.65 7.77 9.93
N GLU A 207 0.60 8.05 10.25
CA GLU A 207 1.39 9.07 9.53
C GLU A 207 1.84 8.55 8.15
N THR A 208 1.96 9.46 7.17
CA THR A 208 2.45 9.13 5.82
C THR A 208 3.82 8.46 5.85
N LYS A 209 4.69 8.85 6.77
CA LYS A 209 6.02 8.26 6.98
C LYS A 209 5.97 6.76 7.34
N ASP A 210 4.90 6.32 7.99
CA ASP A 210 4.69 4.92 8.34
C ASP A 210 4.06 4.10 7.19
N GLN A 211 3.59 4.79 6.16
CA GLN A 211 3.01 4.21 4.94
C GLN A 211 4.01 4.14 3.78
N LEU A 212 4.85 5.19 3.60
CA LEU A 212 5.89 5.20 2.58
C LEU A 212 7.18 4.67 3.20
N LEU A 213 7.59 3.50 2.77
CA LEU A 213 8.72 2.79 3.37
C LEU A 213 10.04 3.23 2.75
N PRO A 214 11.06 3.46 3.57
CA PRO A 214 12.39 3.77 3.08
C PRO A 214 13.07 2.56 2.46
N GLU A 215 13.91 2.81 1.46
CA GLU A 215 14.74 1.82 0.79
C GLU A 215 16.23 2.11 1.05
N GLY A 216 17.06 1.07 1.11
CA GLY A 216 18.50 1.22 1.20
C GLY A 216 19.08 1.77 -0.10
N GLN A 217 19.59 3.01 -0.05
CA GLN A 217 20.04 3.72 -1.24
C GLN A 217 21.06 4.81 -0.97
N ILE A 218 21.72 5.24 -2.04
CA ILE A 218 22.47 6.48 -2.10
C ILE A 218 21.64 7.44 -2.96
N SER A 219 21.38 8.63 -2.47
CA SER A 219 20.75 9.68 -3.26
C SER A 219 21.56 10.97 -3.20
N ALA A 220 21.53 11.73 -4.28
CA ALA A 220 22.21 13.01 -4.40
C ALA A 220 21.28 14.05 -5.05
N ALA A 221 21.37 15.28 -4.54
CA ALA A 221 20.81 16.47 -5.15
C ALA A 221 21.92 17.50 -5.30
N ILE A 222 22.13 18.01 -6.52
CA ILE A 222 23.17 19.00 -6.84
C ILE A 222 22.48 20.24 -7.38
N GLU A 223 22.50 21.31 -6.60
CA GLU A 223 22.04 22.64 -7.01
C GLU A 223 23.12 23.28 -7.88
N VAL A 224 23.05 23.06 -9.19
CA VAL A 224 24.02 23.59 -10.17
C VAL A 224 23.92 25.12 -10.23
N THR A 225 22.71 25.63 -10.17
CA THR A 225 22.40 27.04 -10.00
C THR A 225 21.18 27.18 -9.09
N PRO A 226 20.84 28.39 -8.58
CA PRO A 226 19.62 28.60 -7.80
C PRO A 226 18.31 28.18 -8.50
N ARG A 227 18.36 27.97 -9.82
CA ARG A 227 17.21 27.54 -10.64
C ARG A 227 17.32 26.14 -11.20
N TRP A 228 18.47 25.48 -11.10
CA TRP A 228 18.70 24.19 -11.75
C TRP A 228 19.28 23.17 -10.78
N THR A 229 18.57 22.09 -10.57
CA THR A 229 18.96 20.97 -9.70
C THR A 229 19.07 19.67 -10.50
N LEU A 230 20.16 18.94 -10.32
CA LEU A 230 20.35 17.57 -10.77
C LEU A 230 20.08 16.60 -9.64
N LEU A 231 19.44 15.48 -9.94
CA LEU A 231 19.05 14.43 -9.00
C LEU A 231 19.60 13.08 -9.45
N ALA A 232 20.05 12.28 -8.49
CA ALA A 232 20.47 10.91 -8.73
C ALA A 232 20.08 10.02 -7.55
N GLN A 233 19.77 8.74 -7.85
CA GLN A 233 19.60 7.69 -6.85
C GLN A 233 20.17 6.38 -7.35
N LEU A 234 20.67 5.57 -6.41
CA LEU A 234 21.12 4.19 -6.63
C LEU A 234 20.63 3.37 -5.43
N GLN A 235 19.75 2.40 -5.67
CA GLN A 235 19.23 1.50 -4.64
C GLN A 235 20.04 0.22 -4.60
N TYR A 236 20.33 -0.24 -3.39
CA TYR A 236 21.07 -1.49 -3.13
C TYR A 236 20.25 -2.49 -2.30
N GLU A 237 18.96 -2.19 -2.05
CA GLU A 237 17.98 -3.07 -1.44
C GLU A 237 16.73 -3.13 -2.31
N PHE A 238 15.98 -4.23 -2.20
CA PHE A 238 14.65 -4.38 -2.76
C PHE A 238 13.70 -4.86 -1.67
N HIS A 239 12.71 -4.04 -1.34
CA HIS A 239 11.58 -4.44 -0.49
C HIS A 239 10.27 -4.35 -1.28
N LYS A 240 9.43 -5.34 -1.08
CA LYS A 240 8.09 -5.40 -1.69
C LYS A 240 7.14 -4.42 -1.00
N THR A 241 6.16 -3.92 -1.74
CA THR A 241 4.99 -3.27 -1.16
C THR A 241 4.18 -4.30 -0.38
N PHE A 242 3.81 -3.94 0.85
CA PHE A 242 2.96 -4.79 1.68
C PHE A 242 1.50 -4.56 1.29
N ALA A 243 0.87 -5.57 0.69
CA ALA A 243 -0.58 -5.57 0.56
C ALA A 243 -1.23 -5.77 1.94
N PRO A 244 -2.47 -5.30 2.17
CA PRO A 244 -3.23 -5.65 3.37
C PRO A 244 -3.22 -7.16 3.59
N SER A 245 -3.05 -7.59 4.85
CA SER A 245 -3.01 -9.02 5.16
C SER A 245 -4.32 -9.69 4.78
N ALA A 246 -4.24 -10.91 4.28
CA ALA A 246 -5.43 -11.67 3.89
C ALA A 246 -6.38 -11.81 5.10
N GLY A 247 -7.66 -11.51 4.86
CA GLY A 247 -8.69 -11.49 5.90
C GLY A 247 -8.69 -10.26 6.81
N SER A 248 -7.82 -9.27 6.61
CA SER A 248 -7.90 -7.99 7.32
C SER A 248 -9.06 -7.14 6.78
N TYR A 249 -9.57 -6.19 7.59
CA TYR A 249 -10.78 -5.43 7.29
C TYR A 249 -10.76 -4.71 5.94
N LEU A 250 -9.62 -4.21 5.53
CA LEU A 250 -9.43 -3.49 4.26
C LEU A 250 -8.76 -4.34 3.18
N SER A 251 -8.66 -5.66 3.38
CA SER A 251 -8.12 -6.57 2.37
C SER A 251 -9.01 -6.61 1.13
N THR A 252 -8.41 -6.37 -0.02
CA THR A 252 -9.06 -6.47 -1.34
C THR A 252 -8.69 -7.77 -2.06
N SER A 253 -7.91 -8.64 -1.43
CA SER A 253 -7.51 -9.94 -1.97
C SER A 253 -7.21 -10.91 -0.85
N ASP A 254 -7.77 -12.11 -0.94
CA ASP A 254 -7.51 -13.18 0.01
C ASP A 254 -6.27 -14.00 -0.36
N ALA A 255 -5.69 -13.76 -1.55
CA ALA A 255 -4.59 -14.54 -2.10
C ALA A 255 -3.22 -13.83 -2.08
N VAL A 256 -3.19 -12.49 -2.06
CA VAL A 256 -1.94 -11.72 -2.29
C VAL A 256 -1.29 -11.25 -1.00
N GLY A 257 -2.06 -10.83 0.00
CA GLY A 257 -1.57 -10.28 1.26
C GLY A 257 -0.75 -11.27 2.09
N GLN A 258 -0.14 -10.76 3.14
CA GLN A 258 0.52 -11.59 4.15
C GLN A 258 -0.51 -12.50 4.84
N GLY A 259 -0.15 -13.74 5.10
CA GLY A 259 -1.06 -14.72 5.70
C GLY A 259 -2.00 -15.43 4.73
N ALA A 260 -2.00 -15.08 3.45
CA ALA A 260 -2.72 -15.83 2.43
C ALA A 260 -2.12 -17.23 2.24
N ILE A 261 -2.98 -18.24 2.15
CA ILE A 261 -2.59 -19.65 2.03
C ILE A 261 -3.13 -20.25 0.74
N CYS A 262 -4.38 -19.91 0.38
CA CYS A 262 -5.10 -20.51 -0.72
C CYS A 262 -5.40 -19.55 -1.86
N LEU A 263 -5.33 -20.05 -3.08
CA LEU A 263 -6.08 -19.51 -4.20
C LEU A 263 -7.41 -20.29 -4.26
N GLY A 264 -8.52 -19.57 -4.17
CA GLY A 264 -9.84 -20.16 -4.00
C GLY A 264 -10.10 -20.75 -2.60
N PRO A 265 -11.33 -21.20 -2.31
CA PRO A 265 -11.73 -21.60 -0.98
C PRO A 265 -10.96 -22.82 -0.47
N TRP A 266 -10.65 -22.83 0.80
CA TRP A 266 -10.25 -24.04 1.49
C TRP A 266 -11.47 -24.96 1.64
N THR A 267 -11.37 -26.16 1.13
CA THR A 267 -12.51 -27.07 0.91
C THR A 267 -12.26 -28.40 1.60
N LYS A 268 -13.32 -28.95 2.18
CA LYS A 268 -13.35 -30.33 2.68
C LYS A 268 -14.49 -31.06 1.99
N LEU A 269 -14.16 -31.94 1.04
CA LEU A 269 -15.12 -32.80 0.37
C LEU A 269 -15.04 -34.21 0.94
N PRO A 270 -16.16 -34.83 1.33
CA PRO A 270 -16.17 -36.23 1.76
C PRO A 270 -15.87 -37.18 0.58
N ALA A 271 -15.37 -38.36 0.89
CA ALA A 271 -15.24 -39.41 -0.09
C ALA A 271 -16.63 -39.88 -0.57
N VAL A 272 -16.85 -39.91 -1.89
CA VAL A 272 -18.13 -40.32 -2.50
C VAL A 272 -17.85 -41.26 -3.67
N GLY A 273 -18.55 -42.40 -3.70
CA GLY A 273 -18.59 -43.28 -4.88
C GLY A 273 -17.25 -43.87 -5.32
N GLY A 274 -16.34 -44.18 -4.41
CA GLY A 274 -15.00 -44.71 -4.72
C GLY A 274 -13.93 -43.63 -4.99
N PHE A 275 -14.29 -42.35 -4.97
CA PHE A 275 -13.36 -41.24 -5.02
C PHE A 275 -12.96 -40.84 -3.59
N GLY A 276 -11.67 -40.73 -3.33
CA GLY A 276 -11.15 -40.24 -2.06
C GLY A 276 -11.65 -38.82 -1.74
N GLY A 277 -11.87 -38.53 -0.44
CA GLY A 277 -12.20 -37.18 -0.01
C GLY A 277 -11.05 -36.19 -0.30
N PHE A 278 -11.38 -34.92 -0.48
CA PHE A 278 -10.41 -33.84 -0.65
C PHE A 278 -10.48 -32.86 0.51
N THR A 279 -9.32 -32.48 1.03
CA THR A 279 -9.19 -31.43 2.05
C THR A 279 -8.02 -30.53 1.68
N GLY A 280 -8.27 -29.26 1.41
CA GLY A 280 -7.24 -28.31 1.02
C GLY A 280 -7.75 -27.13 0.22
N CYS A 281 -6.84 -26.39 -0.40
CA CYS A 281 -7.14 -25.25 -1.26
C CYS A 281 -7.73 -25.70 -2.59
N SER A 282 -8.87 -25.12 -2.99
CA SER A 282 -9.60 -25.58 -4.19
C SER A 282 -8.85 -25.38 -5.49
N PHE A 283 -8.10 -24.30 -5.64
CA PHE A 283 -7.40 -23.95 -6.90
C PHE A 283 -5.88 -23.91 -6.76
N GLY A 284 -5.35 -23.81 -5.56
CA GLY A 284 -3.91 -23.85 -5.37
C GLY A 284 -3.43 -23.39 -3.99
N VAL A 285 -2.31 -23.94 -3.58
CA VAL A 285 -1.62 -23.61 -2.33
C VAL A 285 -0.54 -22.59 -2.63
N ARG A 286 -0.39 -21.56 -1.76
CA ARG A 286 0.67 -20.57 -1.88
C ARG A 286 2.03 -21.21 -1.69
N GLN A 287 2.91 -20.98 -2.64
CA GLN A 287 4.33 -21.30 -2.59
C GLN A 287 5.14 -20.09 -2.13
N ALA A 288 6.44 -20.26 -2.02
CA ALA A 288 7.34 -19.14 -1.73
C ALA A 288 7.22 -18.06 -2.81
N ASP A 289 7.18 -16.80 -2.36
CA ASP A 289 7.16 -15.66 -3.26
C ASP A 289 8.50 -15.58 -4.01
N THR A 290 8.45 -15.15 -5.28
CA THR A 290 9.63 -14.87 -6.07
C THR A 290 9.89 -13.38 -6.12
N SER A 291 11.08 -12.97 -5.71
CA SER A 291 11.50 -11.56 -5.70
C SER A 291 12.75 -11.38 -6.55
N PRO A 292 12.90 -10.21 -7.20
CA PRO A 292 14.14 -9.84 -7.85
C PRO A 292 15.30 -9.75 -6.84
N ASP A 293 16.51 -9.66 -7.33
CA ASP A 293 17.69 -9.35 -6.50
C ASP A 293 17.65 -7.91 -5.96
N ASN A 294 18.63 -7.56 -5.12
CA ASN A 294 18.64 -6.25 -4.45
C ASN A 294 19.22 -5.12 -5.33
N PHE A 295 20.04 -5.45 -6.34
CA PHE A 295 20.79 -4.45 -7.08
C PHE A 295 20.18 -4.12 -8.45
N GLY A 296 20.69 -3.06 -9.10
CA GLY A 296 20.35 -2.70 -10.47
C GLY A 296 19.25 -1.64 -10.59
N GLN A 297 18.79 -1.07 -9.50
CA GLN A 297 17.81 0.02 -9.51
C GLN A 297 18.52 1.36 -9.38
N TRP A 298 18.24 2.27 -10.30
CA TRP A 298 18.83 3.60 -10.31
C TRP A 298 17.92 4.61 -10.99
N GLY A 299 18.17 5.88 -10.73
CA GLY A 299 17.44 6.96 -11.36
C GLY A 299 18.28 8.22 -11.47
N ILE A 300 17.98 9.01 -12.47
CA ILE A 300 18.50 10.35 -12.67
C ILE A 300 17.33 11.29 -12.94
N GLY A 301 17.50 12.53 -12.56
CA GLY A 301 16.47 13.55 -12.81
C GLY A 301 17.06 14.95 -12.84
N THR A 302 16.27 15.85 -13.34
CA THR A 302 16.58 17.28 -13.33
C THR A 302 15.34 18.08 -13.05
N ARG A 303 15.47 19.14 -12.27
CA ARG A 303 14.45 20.15 -12.02
C ARG A 303 14.95 21.52 -12.44
N TYR A 304 14.08 22.26 -13.08
CA TYR A 304 14.38 23.61 -13.51
C TYR A 304 13.26 24.56 -13.14
N ARG A 305 13.60 25.59 -12.38
CA ARG A 305 12.69 26.68 -12.03
C ARG A 305 12.64 27.69 -13.16
N VAL A 306 11.58 27.60 -13.95
CA VAL A 306 11.36 28.44 -15.14
C VAL A 306 11.07 29.88 -14.73
N THR A 307 10.20 30.04 -13.72
CA THR A 307 9.93 31.31 -13.03
C THR A 307 10.07 31.08 -11.51
N ASP A 308 9.87 32.09 -10.71
CA ASP A 308 9.90 31.93 -9.26
C ASP A 308 8.72 31.09 -8.73
N GLU A 309 7.62 31.03 -9.51
CA GLU A 309 6.40 30.28 -9.19
C GLU A 309 6.32 28.93 -9.91
N THR A 310 7.11 28.70 -10.97
CA THR A 310 6.96 27.55 -11.87
C THR A 310 8.21 26.70 -11.93
N GLU A 311 8.08 25.42 -11.62
CA GLU A 311 9.13 24.40 -11.74
C GLU A 311 8.68 23.28 -12.69
N VAL A 312 9.62 22.79 -13.49
CA VAL A 312 9.48 21.60 -14.33
C VAL A 312 10.54 20.59 -14.01
N GLY A 313 10.21 19.30 -14.13
CA GLY A 313 11.14 18.20 -13.89
C GLY A 313 11.10 17.17 -15.01
N LEU A 314 12.26 16.52 -15.25
CA LEU A 314 12.38 15.36 -16.13
C LEU A 314 13.17 14.28 -15.41
N TYR A 315 12.74 13.03 -15.54
CA TYR A 315 13.27 11.91 -14.77
C TYR A 315 13.34 10.65 -15.61
N TYR A 316 14.35 9.85 -15.33
CA TYR A 316 14.45 8.47 -15.82
C TYR A 316 14.78 7.53 -14.67
N LEU A 317 14.02 6.44 -14.56
CA LEU A 317 14.21 5.39 -13.57
C LEU A 317 14.33 4.04 -14.26
N ASN A 318 15.30 3.24 -13.85
CA ASN A 318 15.33 1.80 -14.01
C ASN A 318 15.04 1.18 -12.64
N TYR A 319 13.93 0.47 -12.50
CA TYR A 319 13.48 0.00 -11.22
C TYR A 319 12.84 -1.38 -11.27
N LYS A 320 12.64 -1.96 -10.11
CA LYS A 320 11.90 -3.21 -9.89
C LYS A 320 10.53 -2.86 -9.34
N ASP A 321 9.49 -3.32 -10.04
CA ASP A 321 8.12 -3.04 -9.62
C ASP A 321 7.80 -3.81 -8.34
N ARG A 322 7.21 -3.13 -7.37
CA ARG A 322 6.94 -3.63 -6.02
C ARG A 322 5.51 -4.10 -5.84
N THR A 323 4.71 -4.07 -6.90
CA THR A 323 3.32 -4.52 -6.88
C THR A 323 3.27 -6.04 -6.78
N PRO A 324 2.65 -6.61 -5.74
CA PRO A 324 2.55 -8.06 -5.59
C PRO A 324 1.51 -8.62 -6.56
N LEU A 325 1.93 -9.48 -7.47
CA LEU A 325 1.05 -10.09 -8.47
C LEU A 325 1.04 -11.62 -8.36
N PRO A 326 -0.15 -12.27 -8.36
CA PRO A 326 -0.22 -13.72 -8.26
C PRO A 326 0.11 -14.38 -9.60
N VAL A 327 1.00 -15.34 -9.56
CA VAL A 327 1.29 -16.25 -10.67
C VAL A 327 0.72 -17.62 -10.32
N VAL A 328 -0.20 -18.10 -11.14
CA VAL A 328 -0.98 -19.28 -10.85
C VAL A 328 -0.47 -20.46 -11.69
N ASN A 329 -0.16 -21.57 -11.03
CA ASN A 329 0.15 -22.86 -11.63
C ASN A 329 -1.01 -23.82 -11.30
N LEU A 330 -2.00 -23.89 -12.18
CA LEU A 330 -3.21 -24.68 -11.93
C LEU A 330 -3.00 -26.19 -12.03
N PHE A 331 -1.86 -26.65 -12.58
CA PHE A 331 -1.55 -28.05 -12.73
C PHE A 331 -0.17 -28.39 -12.19
N THR A 332 -0.13 -29.40 -11.34
CA THR A 332 1.13 -30.08 -11.01
C THR A 332 1.24 -31.31 -11.93
N PRO A 333 2.26 -31.37 -12.81
CA PRO A 333 2.45 -32.53 -13.67
C PRO A 333 2.55 -33.83 -12.86
N GLY A 334 1.83 -34.85 -13.29
CA GLY A 334 1.93 -36.20 -12.72
C GLY A 334 0.97 -36.51 -11.56
N VAL A 335 0.13 -35.59 -11.14
CA VAL A 335 -0.89 -35.86 -10.12
C VAL A 335 -2.23 -36.15 -10.81
N PRO A 336 -2.81 -37.37 -10.64
CA PRO A 336 -4.10 -37.72 -11.23
C PRO A 336 -5.23 -36.84 -10.69
N THR A 337 -6.15 -36.42 -11.55
CA THR A 337 -7.38 -35.74 -11.10
C THR A 337 -8.28 -36.73 -10.41
N PRO A 338 -8.85 -36.41 -9.23
CA PRO A 338 -9.79 -37.29 -8.57
C PRO A 338 -11.16 -37.38 -9.30
N PHE A 339 -11.42 -36.51 -10.28
CA PHE A 339 -12.71 -36.49 -11.00
C PHE A 339 -12.51 -36.44 -12.53
N PRO A 340 -12.93 -37.47 -13.29
CA PRO A 340 -12.95 -37.41 -14.75
C PRO A 340 -13.85 -36.29 -15.25
N GLY A 341 -13.31 -35.35 -16.02
CA GLY A 341 -14.07 -34.25 -16.62
C GLY A 341 -14.30 -33.01 -15.72
N VAL A 342 -13.81 -33.00 -14.51
CA VAL A 342 -13.81 -31.82 -13.64
C VAL A 342 -12.40 -31.22 -13.65
N ALA A 343 -12.31 -29.88 -13.78
CA ALA A 343 -11.05 -29.15 -13.59
C ALA A 343 -10.44 -29.52 -12.23
N GLN A 344 -9.13 -29.75 -12.22
CA GLN A 344 -8.40 -30.29 -11.06
C GLN A 344 -8.62 -29.43 -9.81
N ILE A 345 -9.37 -29.96 -8.86
CA ILE A 345 -9.52 -29.37 -7.53
C ILE A 345 -8.32 -29.84 -6.68
N GLY A 346 -7.54 -28.91 -6.17
CA GLY A 346 -6.56 -29.17 -5.11
C GLY A 346 -5.13 -29.50 -5.51
N ASN A 347 -4.80 -29.54 -6.81
CA ASN A 347 -3.44 -29.87 -7.27
C ASN A 347 -2.67 -28.68 -7.83
N GLY A 348 -3.23 -27.47 -7.76
CA GLY A 348 -2.59 -26.25 -8.19
C GLY A 348 -1.70 -25.64 -7.10
N SER A 349 -0.85 -24.72 -7.54
CA SER A 349 -0.08 -23.84 -6.67
C SER A 349 -0.09 -22.44 -7.25
N TYR A 350 0.24 -21.46 -6.41
CA TYR A 350 0.52 -20.10 -6.87
C TYR A 350 1.62 -19.49 -6.02
N SER A 351 2.28 -18.49 -6.59
CA SER A 351 3.25 -17.65 -5.88
C SER A 351 2.96 -16.19 -6.16
N VAL A 352 3.43 -15.31 -5.31
CA VAL A 352 3.42 -13.88 -5.59
C VAL A 352 4.77 -13.51 -6.19
N THR A 353 4.75 -12.82 -7.31
CA THR A 353 5.93 -12.38 -8.04
C THR A 353 6.00 -10.87 -8.16
N TYR A 354 7.20 -10.35 -8.40
CA TYR A 354 7.52 -8.95 -8.60
C TYR A 354 8.33 -8.82 -9.88
N PHE A 355 8.09 -7.75 -10.63
CA PHE A 355 8.69 -7.55 -11.94
C PHE A 355 9.96 -6.70 -11.83
N ASP A 356 11.01 -7.11 -12.49
CA ASP A 356 12.26 -6.36 -12.67
C ASP A 356 12.31 -5.65 -14.02
N ASP A 357 13.39 -4.91 -14.24
CA ASP A 357 13.73 -4.29 -15.51
C ASP A 357 12.60 -3.41 -16.08
N VAL A 358 11.96 -2.63 -15.21
CA VAL A 358 10.95 -1.66 -15.60
C VAL A 358 11.62 -0.29 -15.79
N HIS A 359 11.40 0.32 -16.96
CA HIS A 359 11.92 1.63 -17.29
C HIS A 359 10.83 2.67 -17.20
N LEU A 360 11.08 3.76 -16.50
CA LEU A 360 10.14 4.87 -16.37
C LEU A 360 10.78 6.16 -16.89
N LEU A 361 10.09 6.81 -17.82
CA LEU A 361 10.32 8.21 -18.19
C LEU A 361 9.25 9.07 -17.55
N GLY A 362 9.66 10.06 -16.76
CA GLY A 362 8.76 10.94 -16.01
C GLY A 362 8.97 12.41 -16.36
N ALA A 363 7.88 13.17 -16.30
CA ALA A 363 7.91 14.63 -16.36
C ALA A 363 6.97 15.21 -15.30
N THR A 364 7.40 16.29 -14.65
CA THR A 364 6.58 17.01 -13.67
C THR A 364 6.48 18.49 -14.04
N TYR A 365 5.39 19.06 -13.58
CA TYR A 365 5.10 20.49 -13.66
C TYR A 365 4.45 20.93 -12.36
N SER A 366 4.90 22.03 -11.79
CA SER A 366 4.29 22.66 -10.62
C SER A 366 4.31 24.17 -10.80
N THR A 367 3.17 24.82 -10.54
CA THR A 367 3.09 26.29 -10.58
C THR A 367 2.13 26.82 -9.53
N THR A 368 2.46 27.99 -8.97
CA THR A 368 1.59 28.70 -8.03
C THR A 368 0.88 29.84 -8.72
N LEU A 369 -0.44 29.84 -8.66
CA LEU A 369 -1.34 30.82 -9.26
C LEU A 369 -2.19 31.47 -8.15
N GLY A 370 -1.66 32.52 -7.52
CA GLY A 370 -2.33 33.17 -6.40
C GLY A 370 -2.51 32.24 -5.20
N ILE A 371 -3.75 31.85 -4.88
CA ILE A 371 -4.06 30.95 -3.76
C ILE A 371 -4.00 29.45 -4.13
N ALA A 372 -3.77 29.14 -5.40
CA ALA A 372 -3.76 27.78 -5.92
C ALA A 372 -2.37 27.37 -6.40
N THR A 373 -1.95 26.15 -6.06
CA THR A 373 -0.83 25.45 -6.70
C THR A 373 -1.40 24.37 -7.59
N VAL A 374 -1.00 24.36 -8.86
CA VAL A 374 -1.37 23.33 -9.83
C VAL A 374 -0.16 22.46 -10.11
N THR A 375 -0.34 21.14 -10.05
CA THR A 375 0.69 20.16 -10.31
C THR A 375 0.30 19.23 -11.44
N GLY A 376 1.30 18.71 -12.14
CA GLY A 376 1.15 17.69 -13.16
C GLY A 376 2.27 16.66 -13.07
N GLU A 377 1.93 15.40 -13.23
CA GLU A 377 2.89 14.29 -13.33
C GLU A 377 2.50 13.43 -14.54
N LEU A 378 3.39 13.32 -15.50
CA LEU A 378 3.28 12.40 -16.62
C LEU A 378 4.35 11.32 -16.48
N SER A 379 3.97 10.05 -16.52
CA SER A 379 4.89 8.92 -16.51
C SER A 379 4.56 7.96 -17.64
N TYR A 380 5.61 7.51 -18.33
CA TYR A 380 5.57 6.40 -19.27
C TYR A 380 6.43 5.27 -18.72
N LYS A 381 5.84 4.09 -18.56
CA LYS A 381 6.50 2.89 -18.06
C LYS A 381 6.58 1.87 -19.18
N ASP A 382 7.80 1.48 -19.52
CA ASP A 382 8.11 0.40 -20.42
C ASP A 382 8.35 -0.87 -19.63
N ASN A 383 7.99 -2.02 -20.20
CA ASN A 383 8.19 -3.33 -19.56
C ASN A 383 7.45 -3.48 -18.19
N ALA A 384 6.39 -2.70 -17.98
CA ALA A 384 5.63 -2.65 -16.74
C ALA A 384 4.71 -3.87 -16.56
N PRO A 385 4.41 -4.28 -15.33
CA PRO A 385 3.43 -5.34 -15.09
C PRO A 385 2.02 -4.92 -15.50
N VAL A 386 1.35 -5.77 -16.26
CA VAL A 386 -0.06 -5.68 -16.65
C VAL A 386 -0.74 -7.01 -16.39
N LEU A 387 -2.08 -7.01 -16.25
CA LEU A 387 -2.83 -8.23 -16.08
C LEU A 387 -3.57 -8.62 -17.36
N VAL A 388 -3.45 -9.87 -17.76
CA VAL A 388 -4.14 -10.45 -18.92
C VAL A 388 -5.03 -11.62 -18.51
N ASN A 389 -6.01 -11.95 -19.33
CA ASN A 389 -6.83 -13.15 -19.12
C ASN A 389 -6.05 -14.39 -19.50
N ALA A 390 -6.09 -15.42 -18.66
CA ALA A 390 -5.66 -16.76 -19.02
C ALA A 390 -6.82 -17.55 -19.62
N LEU A 391 -6.53 -18.37 -20.64
CA LEU A 391 -7.48 -19.31 -21.22
C LEU A 391 -7.26 -20.69 -20.57
N LEU A 392 -8.22 -21.13 -19.77
CA LEU A 392 -8.19 -22.46 -19.14
C LEU A 392 -9.04 -23.47 -19.91
N PRO A 393 -8.60 -24.73 -20.03
CA PRO A 393 -9.45 -25.80 -20.57
C PRO A 393 -10.73 -25.92 -19.74
N ALA A 394 -11.86 -25.80 -20.39
CA ALA A 394 -13.18 -25.93 -19.79
C ALA A 394 -14.05 -26.81 -20.70
N GLY A 395 -14.23 -28.09 -20.33
CA GLY A 395 -14.99 -29.04 -21.14
C GLY A 395 -14.39 -29.26 -22.53
N LYS A 396 -15.13 -28.93 -23.60
CA LYS A 396 -14.68 -29.01 -25.01
C LYS A 396 -14.02 -27.71 -25.52
N GLY A 397 -13.78 -26.70 -24.68
CA GLY A 397 -13.27 -25.40 -25.05
C GLY A 397 -12.36 -24.81 -23.98
N PHE A 398 -12.24 -23.48 -23.99
CA PHE A 398 -11.49 -22.72 -23.03
C PHE A 398 -12.39 -21.69 -22.35
N ALA A 399 -12.24 -21.50 -21.05
CA ALA A 399 -12.82 -20.39 -20.31
C ALA A 399 -11.77 -19.34 -20.01
N GLU A 400 -12.13 -18.07 -20.10
CA GLU A 400 -11.28 -16.98 -19.64
C GLU A 400 -11.28 -16.94 -18.10
N VAL A 401 -10.10 -16.88 -17.51
CA VAL A 401 -9.90 -16.73 -16.06
C VAL A 401 -9.12 -15.47 -15.79
N ALA A 402 -9.41 -14.88 -14.64
CA ALA A 402 -8.91 -13.59 -14.23
C ALA A 402 -7.39 -13.54 -14.06
N GLY A 403 -6.82 -12.45 -14.54
CA GLY A 403 -5.59 -11.79 -14.17
C GLY A 403 -4.32 -12.62 -14.03
N VAL A 404 -3.65 -12.92 -15.14
CA VAL A 404 -2.27 -13.41 -15.14
C VAL A 404 -1.34 -12.25 -15.42
N PRO A 405 -0.25 -12.08 -14.66
CA PRO A 405 0.70 -11.02 -14.91
C PRO A 405 1.44 -11.19 -16.25
N SER A 406 1.61 -10.11 -16.96
CA SER A 406 2.39 -9.98 -18.19
C SER A 406 3.11 -8.64 -18.20
N ARG A 407 3.87 -8.36 -19.26
CA ARG A 407 4.55 -7.08 -19.47
C ARG A 407 3.86 -6.26 -20.54
N GLY A 408 3.93 -4.94 -20.39
CA GLY A 408 3.34 -3.99 -21.32
C GLY A 408 3.77 -2.55 -21.04
N HIS A 409 3.14 -1.62 -21.74
CA HIS A 409 3.41 -0.20 -21.60
C HIS A 409 2.28 0.49 -20.85
N ILE A 410 2.62 1.32 -19.87
CA ILE A 410 1.65 2.09 -19.08
C ILE A 410 2.01 3.57 -19.15
N THR A 411 1.07 4.39 -19.60
CA THR A 411 1.16 5.84 -19.49
C THR A 411 0.18 6.32 -18.42
N GLN A 412 0.65 7.13 -17.48
CA GLN A 412 -0.20 7.74 -16.45
C GLN A 412 0.01 9.24 -16.44
N LEU A 413 -1.10 9.98 -16.46
CA LEU A 413 -1.14 11.44 -16.31
C LEU A 413 -1.96 11.77 -15.07
N ASN A 414 -1.34 12.49 -14.14
CA ASN A 414 -2.01 13.06 -12.98
C ASN A 414 -2.00 14.59 -13.10
N ILE A 415 -3.13 15.19 -12.79
CA ILE A 415 -3.26 16.65 -12.67
C ILE A 415 -3.86 16.93 -11.30
N GLY A 416 -3.12 17.65 -10.47
CA GLY A 416 -3.48 17.98 -9.11
C GLY A 416 -3.61 19.48 -8.88
N THR A 417 -4.34 19.85 -7.84
CA THR A 417 -4.37 21.23 -7.34
C THR A 417 -4.47 21.24 -5.82
N PHE A 418 -3.77 22.18 -5.23
CA PHE A 418 -3.91 22.57 -3.84
C PHE A 418 -4.34 24.03 -3.78
N ILE A 419 -5.45 24.30 -3.11
CA ILE A 419 -6.00 25.66 -2.96
C ILE A 419 -6.04 25.99 -1.47
N ASN A 420 -5.36 27.06 -1.07
CA ASN A 420 -5.47 27.62 0.27
C ASN A 420 -6.43 28.81 0.22
N ALA A 421 -7.72 28.54 0.39
CA ALA A 421 -8.76 29.58 0.33
C ALA A 421 -8.82 30.44 1.60
N GLY A 422 -8.07 30.10 2.66
CA GLY A 422 -8.03 30.84 3.90
C GLY A 422 -9.40 30.92 4.57
N ASN A 423 -9.81 32.12 4.97
CA ASN A 423 -11.10 32.36 5.62
C ASN A 423 -12.23 32.35 4.61
N THR A 424 -13.19 31.45 4.80
CA THR A 424 -14.41 31.32 3.98
C THR A 424 -15.66 31.39 4.84
N PRO A 425 -16.88 31.52 4.25
CA PRO A 425 -18.13 31.46 5.03
C PRO A 425 -18.34 30.16 5.81
N ILE A 426 -17.63 29.08 5.44
CA ILE A 426 -17.79 27.75 6.04
C ILE A 426 -16.78 27.54 7.19
N ALA A 427 -15.53 27.98 7.02
CA ALA A 427 -14.46 27.76 7.99
C ALA A 427 -13.43 28.88 7.96
N ARG A 428 -12.76 29.12 9.11
CA ARG A 428 -11.70 30.13 9.20
C ARG A 428 -10.44 29.78 8.42
N GLN A 429 -10.22 28.49 8.20
CA GLN A 429 -9.14 27.98 7.37
C GLN A 429 -9.75 26.93 6.44
N THR A 430 -9.65 27.15 5.13
CA THR A 430 -10.19 26.22 4.14
C THR A 430 -9.10 25.87 3.16
N GLN A 431 -8.81 24.57 3.06
CA GLN A 431 -7.89 24.02 2.09
C GLN A 431 -8.63 23.00 1.22
N LEU A 432 -8.36 23.01 -0.08
CA LEU A 432 -8.91 22.08 -1.04
C LEU A 432 -7.77 21.41 -1.79
N LEU A 433 -7.78 20.09 -1.81
CA LEU A 433 -6.89 19.26 -2.62
C LEU A 433 -7.76 18.50 -3.61
N ALA A 434 -7.36 18.48 -4.86
CA ALA A 434 -8.02 17.66 -5.87
C ALA A 434 -6.98 17.07 -6.81
N GLU A 435 -7.22 15.86 -7.28
CA GLU A 435 -6.38 15.20 -8.28
C GLU A 435 -7.24 14.32 -9.17
N ILE A 436 -6.94 14.37 -10.47
CA ILE A 436 -7.45 13.43 -11.46
C ILE A 436 -6.30 12.63 -12.03
N SER A 437 -6.49 11.32 -12.15
CA SER A 437 -5.53 10.38 -12.73
C SER A 437 -6.14 9.74 -13.96
N THR A 438 -5.40 9.73 -15.05
CA THR A 438 -5.72 8.99 -16.26
C THR A 438 -4.61 8.00 -16.54
N VAL A 439 -4.95 6.72 -16.62
CA VAL A 439 -4.03 5.63 -16.94
C VAL A 439 -4.41 5.05 -18.29
N TYR A 440 -3.43 4.94 -19.16
CA TYR A 440 -3.55 4.28 -20.46
C TYR A 440 -2.61 3.07 -20.51
N VAL A 441 -3.18 1.90 -20.68
CA VAL A 441 -2.42 0.66 -20.91
C VAL A 441 -2.28 0.45 -22.41
N GLY A 442 -1.07 0.59 -22.91
CA GLY A 442 -0.71 0.48 -24.31
C GLY A 442 -0.57 -0.99 -24.79
N GLU A 443 0.46 -1.25 -25.56
CA GLU A 443 0.75 -2.57 -26.08
C GLU A 443 1.09 -3.55 -24.95
N ILE A 444 0.61 -4.80 -25.08
CA ILE A 444 0.94 -5.90 -24.18
C ILE A 444 1.90 -6.80 -24.94
N GLU A 445 3.08 -6.99 -24.37
CA GLU A 445 4.07 -7.89 -24.91
C GLU A 445 3.65 -9.35 -24.75
N LYS A 446 4.35 -10.26 -25.46
CA LYS A 446 4.17 -11.70 -25.28
C LYS A 446 4.35 -12.05 -23.82
N VAL A 447 3.41 -12.84 -23.30
CA VAL A 447 3.35 -13.21 -21.89
C VAL A 447 4.70 -13.79 -21.44
N GLN A 448 5.46 -13.01 -20.72
CA GLN A 448 6.65 -13.44 -20.01
C GLN A 448 6.35 -13.30 -18.53
N VAL A 449 6.12 -14.42 -17.88
CA VAL A 449 6.03 -14.43 -16.42
C VAL A 449 7.43 -14.54 -15.87
N PRO A 450 7.99 -13.49 -15.22
CA PRO A 450 9.30 -13.56 -14.63
C PRO A 450 9.36 -14.67 -13.58
N TYR A 451 10.47 -15.37 -13.52
CA TYR A 451 10.77 -16.37 -12.49
C TYR A 451 9.82 -17.58 -12.42
N ASN A 452 8.95 -17.81 -13.40
CA ASN A 452 8.19 -19.04 -13.48
C ASN A 452 8.94 -20.08 -14.32
N PRO A 453 9.56 -21.13 -13.72
CA PRO A 453 10.30 -22.15 -14.45
C PRO A 453 9.41 -23.10 -15.24
N ALA A 454 8.09 -23.13 -14.97
CA ALA A 454 7.14 -23.96 -15.69
C ALA A 454 6.64 -23.22 -16.93
N PRO A 455 6.70 -23.83 -18.13
CA PRO A 455 6.02 -23.27 -19.28
C PRO A 455 4.52 -23.18 -18.93
N ALA A 456 3.93 -22.02 -19.15
CA ALA A 456 2.51 -21.88 -18.99
C ALA A 456 1.80 -22.85 -19.95
N PHE A 457 1.08 -23.82 -19.41
CA PHE A 457 0.34 -24.80 -20.19
C PHE A 457 -0.90 -24.23 -20.89
N PHE A 458 -1.15 -22.92 -20.74
CA PHE A 458 -2.34 -22.28 -21.24
C PHE A 458 -2.01 -21.23 -22.29
N PRO A 459 -2.77 -21.21 -23.40
CA PRO A 459 -2.74 -20.07 -24.28
C PRO A 459 -3.31 -18.87 -23.52
N TYR A 460 -2.53 -17.81 -23.48
CA TYR A 460 -2.96 -16.54 -22.88
C TYR A 460 -3.75 -15.75 -23.92
N SER A 461 -4.81 -15.11 -23.47
CA SER A 461 -5.54 -14.15 -24.27
C SER A 461 -4.80 -12.80 -24.24
N ASN A 462 -4.75 -12.09 -25.35
CA ASN A 462 -4.33 -10.69 -25.39
C ASN A 462 -5.38 -9.75 -24.78
N ARG A 463 -6.50 -10.30 -24.28
CA ARG A 463 -7.52 -9.52 -23.61
C ARG A 463 -7.07 -9.20 -22.19
N ARG A 464 -7.28 -7.98 -21.81
CA ARG A 464 -7.02 -7.48 -20.45
C ARG A 464 -8.19 -7.87 -19.56
N SER A 465 -7.91 -8.45 -18.41
CA SER A 465 -8.98 -8.91 -17.52
C SER A 465 -9.37 -7.86 -16.49
N PHE A 466 -8.39 -7.24 -15.90
CA PHE A 466 -8.59 -6.23 -14.87
C PHE A 466 -8.32 -4.83 -15.37
N ASP A 467 -7.38 -4.71 -16.32
CA ASP A 467 -7.05 -3.43 -16.91
C ASP A 467 -7.93 -3.16 -18.13
N THR A 468 -8.46 -1.97 -18.21
CA THR A 468 -9.02 -1.43 -19.43
C THR A 468 -7.94 -0.62 -20.16
N HIS A 469 -8.14 -0.34 -21.46
CA HIS A 469 -7.20 0.51 -22.19
C HIS A 469 -7.03 1.88 -21.54
N THR A 470 -8.11 2.42 -20.99
CA THR A 470 -8.11 3.70 -20.30
C THR A 470 -8.87 3.55 -18.98
N ALA A 471 -8.28 4.07 -17.94
CA ALA A 471 -8.91 4.18 -16.64
C ALA A 471 -8.78 5.63 -16.16
N ILE A 472 -9.85 6.16 -15.57
CA ILE A 472 -9.89 7.55 -15.06
C ILE A 472 -10.42 7.50 -13.63
N ALA A 473 -9.68 8.07 -12.70
CA ALA A 473 -10.07 8.22 -11.31
C ALA A 473 -9.85 9.65 -10.82
N GLY A 474 -10.54 10.04 -9.77
CA GLY A 474 -10.34 11.33 -9.14
C GLY A 474 -10.53 11.29 -7.64
N ASN A 475 -9.89 12.24 -6.98
CA ASN A 475 -10.04 12.51 -5.55
C ASN A 475 -10.25 14.00 -5.35
N VAL A 476 -11.11 14.33 -4.39
CA VAL A 476 -11.28 15.69 -3.84
C VAL A 476 -11.27 15.61 -2.33
N THR A 477 -10.41 16.38 -1.69
CA THR A 477 -10.32 16.47 -0.22
C THR A 477 -10.40 17.94 0.19
N ALA A 478 -11.38 18.26 1.04
CA ALA A 478 -11.49 19.55 1.70
C ALA A 478 -11.07 19.42 3.16
N VAL A 479 -10.25 20.35 3.63
CA VAL A 479 -9.83 20.43 5.03
C VAL A 479 -10.31 21.75 5.60
N LEU A 480 -11.27 21.68 6.53
CA LEU A 480 -11.89 22.82 7.17
C LEU A 480 -11.31 23.01 8.57
N GLY A 481 -10.67 24.15 8.81
CA GLY A 481 -10.05 24.47 10.09
C GLY A 481 -10.82 25.53 10.86
N TYR A 482 -11.02 25.26 12.14
CA TYR A 482 -11.70 26.12 13.11
C TYR A 482 -10.79 26.36 14.31
N PRO A 483 -9.84 27.30 14.23
CA PRO A 483 -8.96 27.60 15.35
C PRO A 483 -9.73 28.20 16.52
N GLY A 484 -9.39 27.77 17.73
CA GLY A 484 -9.94 28.29 18.96
C GLY A 484 -11.44 28.00 19.15
N VAL A 485 -11.94 26.80 18.79
CA VAL A 485 -13.33 26.40 19.07
C VAL A 485 -13.62 26.33 20.57
N PHE A 486 -12.61 25.98 21.35
CA PHE A 486 -12.53 26.13 22.81
C PHE A 486 -11.16 26.69 23.18
N GLU A 487 -10.99 27.13 24.41
CA GLU A 487 -9.71 27.65 24.89
C GLU A 487 -8.58 26.61 24.73
N GLY A 488 -7.59 26.93 23.89
CA GLY A 488 -6.46 26.07 23.57
C GLY A 488 -6.75 24.92 22.58
N TRP A 489 -8.00 24.80 22.05
CA TRP A 489 -8.39 23.75 21.13
C TRP A 489 -8.69 24.27 19.72
N ASP A 490 -8.08 23.65 18.74
CA ASP A 490 -8.39 23.83 17.32
C ASP A 490 -9.12 22.60 16.79
N LEU A 491 -10.12 22.79 15.93
CA LEU A 491 -10.85 21.72 15.25
C LEU A 491 -10.49 21.72 13.76
N THR A 492 -10.19 20.55 13.22
CA THR A 492 -10.02 20.30 11.80
C THR A 492 -11.03 19.24 11.34
N VAL A 493 -11.73 19.52 10.24
CA VAL A 493 -12.72 18.61 9.64
C VAL A 493 -12.27 18.26 8.22
N PRO A 494 -11.59 17.13 8.01
CA PRO A 494 -11.28 16.61 6.68
C PRO A 494 -12.52 15.93 6.08
N LEU A 495 -12.77 16.21 4.81
CA LEU A 495 -13.81 15.60 3.98
C LEU A 495 -13.12 15.08 2.73
N SER A 496 -13.21 13.81 2.41
CA SER A 496 -12.61 13.24 1.22
C SER A 496 -13.61 12.42 0.42
N PHE A 497 -13.51 12.54 -0.90
CA PHE A 497 -14.29 11.77 -1.86
C PHE A 497 -13.39 11.33 -3.01
N SER A 498 -13.43 10.04 -3.35
CA SER A 498 -12.72 9.45 -4.49
C SER A 498 -13.69 8.63 -5.32
N MET A 499 -13.48 8.64 -6.64
CA MET A 499 -14.31 7.87 -7.56
C MET A 499 -13.49 7.34 -8.74
N GLN A 500 -13.79 6.12 -9.16
CA GLN A 500 -13.35 5.55 -10.43
C GLN A 500 -14.39 5.90 -11.49
N PHE A 501 -14.10 6.87 -12.36
CA PHE A 501 -15.04 7.34 -13.37
C PHE A 501 -15.12 6.41 -14.58
N LEU A 502 -14.01 5.80 -14.95
CA LEU A 502 -13.90 4.94 -16.12
C LEU A 502 -12.91 3.83 -15.88
N GLY A 503 -13.27 2.63 -16.32
CA GLY A 503 -12.38 1.49 -16.40
C GLY A 503 -11.78 1.02 -15.08
N ARG A 504 -10.74 0.19 -15.19
CA ARG A 504 -9.98 -0.39 -14.07
C ARG A 504 -8.51 -0.49 -14.44
N THR A 505 -7.65 -0.27 -13.44
CA THR A 505 -6.19 -0.42 -13.58
C THR A 505 -5.57 -0.99 -12.31
N ILE A 506 -4.38 -1.59 -12.41
CA ILE A 506 -3.62 -2.08 -11.24
C ILE A 506 -3.16 -0.92 -10.36
N THR A 507 -2.74 0.20 -10.98
CA THR A 507 -2.21 1.39 -10.30
C THR A 507 -2.91 2.65 -10.81
N GLY A 508 -2.88 3.72 -10.03
CA GLY A 508 -3.41 5.03 -10.46
C GLY A 508 -4.93 5.13 -10.44
N GLY A 509 -5.63 4.24 -9.73
CA GLY A 509 -7.08 4.22 -9.63
C GLY A 509 -7.61 4.00 -8.22
N VAL A 510 -8.94 4.04 -8.08
CA VAL A 510 -9.67 3.80 -6.83
C VAL A 510 -10.12 2.33 -6.72
N GLY A 511 -10.49 1.72 -7.84
CA GLY A 511 -11.02 0.36 -7.89
C GLY A 511 -11.55 0.01 -9.27
N GLY A 512 -12.71 -0.66 -9.34
CA GLY A 512 -13.47 -0.88 -10.58
C GLY A 512 -14.30 0.33 -10.96
N GLU A 513 -14.74 0.41 -12.23
CA GLU A 513 -15.61 1.48 -12.71
C GLU A 513 -16.85 1.64 -11.84
N GLY A 514 -17.12 2.87 -11.40
CA GLY A 514 -18.21 3.22 -10.50
C GLY A 514 -17.88 3.07 -9.00
N ASP A 515 -16.72 2.55 -8.62
CA ASP A 515 -16.31 2.47 -7.22
C ASP A 515 -16.14 3.88 -6.63
N MET A 516 -16.72 4.09 -5.46
CA MET A 516 -16.66 5.35 -4.72
C MET A 516 -16.18 5.11 -3.30
N ARG A 517 -15.37 6.04 -2.81
CA ARG A 517 -14.94 6.07 -1.40
C ARG A 517 -15.15 7.48 -0.86
N TYR A 518 -15.64 7.56 0.35
CA TYR A 518 -15.78 8.85 1.04
C TYR A 518 -15.39 8.71 2.50
N SER A 519 -14.88 9.78 3.07
CA SER A 519 -14.59 9.87 4.49
C SER A 519 -14.95 11.26 5.01
N VAL A 520 -15.39 11.28 6.24
CA VAL A 520 -15.61 12.49 7.03
C VAL A 520 -14.91 12.26 8.36
N GLY A 521 -14.09 13.19 8.78
CA GLY A 521 -13.39 13.13 10.04
C GLY A 521 -13.55 14.42 10.84
N ALA A 522 -13.22 14.37 12.11
CA ALA A 522 -13.06 15.53 12.97
C ALA A 522 -11.85 15.30 13.87
N THR A 523 -10.90 16.23 13.87
CA THR A 523 -9.72 16.16 14.71
C THR A 523 -9.62 17.43 15.54
N MET A 524 -9.62 17.28 16.85
CA MET A 524 -9.38 18.37 17.79
C MET A 524 -7.93 18.32 18.27
N VAL A 525 -7.23 19.45 18.24
CA VAL A 525 -5.83 19.56 18.66
C VAL A 525 -5.73 20.57 19.80
N TYR A 526 -5.13 20.17 20.92
CA TYR A 526 -4.88 21.01 22.07
C TYR A 526 -3.39 21.35 22.20
N GLY A 527 -3.08 22.66 22.22
CA GLY A 527 -1.71 23.15 22.41
C GLY A 527 -0.69 22.64 21.40
N GLY A 528 -1.12 22.17 20.21
CA GLY A 528 -0.26 21.59 19.18
C GLY A 528 0.23 20.16 19.45
N ASN A 529 -0.08 19.60 20.62
CA ASN A 529 0.53 18.37 21.10
C ASN A 529 -0.45 17.20 21.33
N LEU A 530 -1.67 17.45 21.77
CA LEU A 530 -2.69 16.42 21.95
C LEU A 530 -3.70 16.52 20.82
N SER A 531 -3.93 15.44 20.08
CA SER A 531 -4.99 15.36 19.08
C SER A 531 -5.99 14.25 19.40
N LEU A 532 -7.26 14.58 19.29
CA LEU A 532 -8.39 13.66 19.40
C LEU A 532 -9.12 13.66 18.06
N GLY A 533 -9.14 12.51 17.37
CA GLY A 533 -9.76 12.38 16.06
C GLY A 533 -10.91 11.37 16.04
N LEU A 534 -11.88 11.63 15.14
CA LEU A 534 -13.03 10.75 14.90
C LEU A 534 -13.18 10.54 13.40
#